data_94a7a085cd08517d4a3939ee6daa0bab
#
_entry.id   94a7a085cd08517d4a3939ee6daa0bab
#
_cell.length_a   1.000
_cell.length_b   1.000
_cell.length_c   1.000
_cell.angle_alpha   90.00
_cell.angle_beta   90.00
_cell.angle_gamma   90.00
#
_symmetry.space_group_name_H-M   'P 1'
#
loop_
_entity.id
_entity.type
_entity.pdbx_description
1 polymer ?
#
loop_
_entity_poly.entity_id
_entity_poly.type
_entity_poly.pdbx_seq_one_letter_code
_entity_poly.pdbx_strand_id
1 'polypeptide(L)'
;MQKIFSENRFKEVLDNLGIKQNDKLLVNSNTLNLMIKYRDKSLPSKMLDILIERVDSNGTLLFPTYNWEFCNGLNYDLLNTKSATGALSNLSLKKNFFIRSKNPIYSFSIYGKNKDEIAQLNHYSCFSLDSPFGYLIRNKGKNLFIDLDYKDAFTFVHVAEEDVSVSYRYHKKFTGKYIDKNKVEKIENFEMYVRKED
;
A
#
# COMPACT_ATOMS: atom_id res chain seq x y z
N MET A 1 -2.19 -33.16 12.95
CA MET A 1 -2.34 -32.93 11.49
C MET A 1 -1.85 -31.54 11.10
N GLN A 2 -1.01 -31.47 10.08
CA GLN A 2 -0.54 -30.20 9.52
C GLN A 2 -1.73 -29.47 8.86
N LYS A 3 -1.96 -28.20 9.22
CA LYS A 3 -2.95 -27.39 8.52
C LYS A 3 -2.39 -26.95 7.17
N ILE A 4 -3.11 -27.27 6.10
CA ILE A 4 -2.75 -26.86 4.74
C ILE A 4 -3.54 -25.59 4.39
N PHE A 5 -2.88 -24.61 3.77
CA PHE A 5 -3.56 -23.45 3.23
C PHE A 5 -4.49 -23.87 2.09
N SER A 6 -5.75 -23.49 2.18
CA SER A 6 -6.75 -23.76 1.15
C SER A 6 -7.07 -22.49 0.39
N GLU A 7 -6.74 -22.47 -0.91
CA GLU A 7 -7.07 -21.36 -1.81
C GLU A 7 -8.58 -21.16 -1.92
N ASN A 8 -9.35 -22.25 -2.00
CA ASN A 8 -10.81 -22.19 -2.03
C ASN A 8 -11.36 -21.54 -0.75
N ARG A 9 -10.82 -21.91 0.41
CA ARG A 9 -11.23 -21.28 1.66
C ARG A 9 -10.90 -19.80 1.71
N PHE A 10 -9.78 -19.38 1.14
CA PHE A 10 -9.44 -17.96 1.06
C PHE A 10 -10.41 -17.22 0.12
N LYS A 11 -10.76 -17.82 -1.03
CA LYS A 11 -11.78 -17.28 -1.97
C LYS A 11 -13.15 -17.14 -1.28
N GLU A 12 -13.59 -18.14 -0.52
CA GLU A 12 -14.82 -18.08 0.29
C GLU A 12 -14.80 -16.94 1.32
N VAL A 13 -13.66 -16.71 1.98
CA VAL A 13 -13.50 -15.60 2.93
C VAL A 13 -13.67 -14.26 2.21
N LEU A 14 -13.08 -14.10 1.03
CA LEU A 14 -13.24 -12.88 0.23
C LEU A 14 -14.71 -12.68 -0.20
N ASP A 15 -15.43 -13.77 -0.55
CA ASP A 15 -16.87 -13.73 -0.85
C ASP A 15 -17.69 -13.26 0.36
N ASN A 16 -17.43 -13.84 1.54
CA ASN A 16 -18.11 -13.49 2.78
C ASN A 16 -17.85 -12.04 3.22
N LEU A 17 -16.67 -11.50 2.89
CA LEU A 17 -16.33 -10.09 3.12
C LEU A 17 -16.92 -9.16 2.04
N GLY A 18 -17.62 -9.70 1.06
CA GLY A 18 -18.23 -8.94 -0.03
C GLY A 18 -17.20 -8.31 -0.97
N ILE A 19 -16.01 -8.93 -1.11
CA ILE A 19 -15.02 -8.51 -2.10
C ILE A 19 -15.42 -9.05 -3.48
N LYS A 20 -15.58 -8.15 -4.44
CA LYS A 20 -16.14 -8.47 -5.77
C LYS A 20 -15.18 -8.03 -6.87
N GLN A 21 -15.49 -8.48 -8.10
CA GLN A 21 -14.88 -7.89 -9.31
C GLN A 21 -15.08 -6.38 -9.34
N ASN A 22 -14.13 -5.69 -9.93
CA ASN A 22 -14.09 -4.23 -10.08
C ASN A 22 -13.92 -3.44 -8.75
N ASP A 23 -13.78 -4.11 -7.61
CA ASP A 23 -13.48 -3.44 -6.36
C ASP A 23 -12.12 -2.72 -6.41
N LYS A 24 -12.01 -1.65 -5.63
CA LYS A 24 -10.76 -0.95 -5.36
C LYS A 24 -10.35 -1.28 -3.94
N LEU A 25 -9.24 -2.01 -3.78
CA LEU A 25 -8.80 -2.53 -2.49
C LEU A 25 -7.45 -1.95 -2.09
N LEU A 26 -7.40 -1.44 -0.87
CA LEU A 26 -6.15 -1.30 -0.14
C LEU A 26 -5.92 -2.56 0.68
N VAL A 27 -4.84 -3.28 0.40
CA VAL A 27 -4.54 -4.58 1.03
C VAL A 27 -3.39 -4.44 2.00
N ASN A 28 -3.69 -4.45 3.29
CA ASN A 28 -2.71 -4.51 4.37
C ASN A 28 -2.53 -5.95 4.82
N SER A 29 -1.30 -6.42 4.97
CA SER A 29 -1.06 -7.83 5.28
C SER A 29 0.19 -8.07 6.10
N ASN A 30 0.09 -9.01 7.05
CA ASN A 30 1.23 -9.68 7.68
C ASN A 30 1.15 -11.18 7.40
N THR A 31 1.79 -11.62 6.33
CA THR A 31 1.72 -13.03 5.91
C THR A 31 2.72 -13.94 6.63
N LEU A 32 3.61 -13.40 7.47
CA LEU A 32 4.65 -14.19 8.13
C LEU A 32 4.07 -15.29 9.03
N ASN A 33 3.12 -14.92 9.89
CA ASN A 33 2.46 -15.88 10.78
C ASN A 33 1.72 -16.97 10.01
N LEU A 34 1.08 -16.58 8.90
CA LEU A 34 0.38 -17.54 8.02
C LEU A 34 1.36 -18.49 7.34
N MET A 35 2.51 -17.99 6.84
CA MET A 35 3.57 -18.83 6.26
C MET A 35 4.11 -19.84 7.28
N ILE A 36 4.33 -19.42 8.52
CA ILE A 36 4.77 -20.29 9.62
C ILE A 36 3.68 -21.32 9.94
N LYS A 37 2.44 -20.87 10.14
CA LYS A 37 1.29 -21.72 10.49
C LYS A 37 1.02 -22.82 9.47
N TYR A 38 1.10 -22.47 8.19
CA TYR A 38 0.85 -23.43 7.10
C TYR A 38 2.13 -24.09 6.57
N ARG A 39 3.31 -23.67 7.05
CA ARG A 39 4.64 -24.11 6.56
C ARG A 39 4.77 -23.97 5.04
N ASP A 40 4.24 -22.89 4.49
CA ASP A 40 4.19 -22.62 3.06
C ASP A 40 4.79 -21.24 2.74
N LYS A 41 6.02 -21.25 2.24
CA LYS A 41 6.73 -20.03 1.79
C LYS A 41 6.13 -19.42 0.53
N SER A 42 5.34 -20.19 -0.25
CA SER A 42 4.69 -19.73 -1.47
C SER A 42 3.34 -19.02 -1.20
N LEU A 43 2.84 -19.10 0.04
CA LEU A 43 1.53 -18.58 0.43
C LEU A 43 1.32 -17.11 0.03
N PRO A 44 2.26 -16.17 0.22
CA PRO A 44 2.06 -14.79 -0.24
C PRO A 44 1.84 -14.68 -1.76
N SER A 45 2.53 -15.50 -2.56
CA SER A 45 2.31 -15.51 -4.02
C SER A 45 0.92 -16.01 -4.39
N LYS A 46 0.49 -17.12 -3.78
CA LYS A 46 -0.87 -17.65 -3.98
C LYS A 46 -1.96 -16.63 -3.61
N MET A 47 -1.78 -15.95 -2.47
CA MET A 47 -2.70 -14.90 -2.06
C MET A 47 -2.74 -13.72 -3.03
N LEU A 48 -1.57 -13.30 -3.53
CA LEU A 48 -1.49 -12.23 -4.52
C LEU A 48 -2.24 -12.60 -5.81
N ASP A 49 -2.02 -13.81 -6.32
CA ASP A 49 -2.65 -14.28 -7.55
C ASP A 49 -4.18 -14.39 -7.38
N ILE A 50 -4.67 -14.87 -6.23
CA ILE A 50 -6.12 -14.90 -5.90
C ILE A 50 -6.71 -13.48 -5.80
N LEU A 51 -6.01 -12.53 -5.21
CA LEU A 51 -6.49 -11.15 -5.11
C LEU A 51 -6.58 -10.49 -6.49
N ILE A 52 -5.61 -10.75 -7.37
CA ILE A 52 -5.61 -10.27 -8.76
C ILE A 52 -6.80 -10.88 -9.52
N GLU A 53 -6.98 -12.21 -9.44
CA GLU A 53 -8.13 -12.91 -10.04
C GLU A 53 -9.46 -12.34 -9.51
N ARG A 54 -9.56 -12.06 -8.22
CA ARG A 54 -10.77 -11.59 -7.56
C ARG A 54 -11.24 -10.23 -8.07
N VAL A 55 -10.34 -9.25 -8.16
CA VAL A 55 -10.73 -7.90 -8.60
C VAL A 55 -10.77 -7.76 -10.12
N ASP A 56 -10.11 -8.67 -10.85
CA ASP A 56 -9.96 -8.63 -12.30
C ASP A 56 -9.21 -7.36 -12.79
N SER A 57 -9.05 -7.27 -14.11
CA SER A 57 -8.36 -6.14 -14.75
C SER A 57 -9.11 -4.81 -14.60
N ASN A 58 -10.42 -4.83 -14.39
CA ASN A 58 -11.26 -3.66 -14.17
C ASN A 58 -11.28 -3.17 -12.72
N GLY A 59 -10.86 -4.00 -11.77
CA GLY A 59 -10.65 -3.58 -10.39
C GLY A 59 -9.31 -2.92 -10.19
N THR A 60 -8.99 -2.60 -8.93
CA THR A 60 -7.72 -1.95 -8.57
C THR A 60 -7.23 -2.49 -7.22
N LEU A 61 -5.97 -2.92 -7.16
CA LEU A 61 -5.29 -3.29 -5.93
C LEU A 61 -4.21 -2.26 -5.60
N LEU A 62 -4.15 -1.86 -4.34
CA LEU A 62 -3.07 -1.07 -3.78
C LEU A 62 -2.44 -1.86 -2.64
N PHE A 63 -1.14 -2.11 -2.72
CA PHE A 63 -0.35 -2.68 -1.64
C PHE A 63 0.56 -1.60 -1.07
N PRO A 64 0.53 -1.35 0.26
CA PRO A 64 1.43 -0.39 0.90
C PRO A 64 2.88 -0.76 0.62
N THR A 65 3.65 0.15 0.07
CA THR A 65 5.09 -0.02 -0.18
C THR A 65 5.90 1.07 0.52
N TYR A 66 5.51 1.33 1.78
CA TYR A 66 6.07 2.39 2.60
C TYR A 66 7.56 2.20 2.86
N ASN A 67 8.27 3.33 2.94
CA ASN A 67 9.67 3.35 3.31
C ASN A 67 9.97 4.67 4.03
N TRP A 68 10.42 4.58 5.28
CA TRP A 68 10.69 5.75 6.10
C TRP A 68 12.16 6.21 6.07
N GLU A 69 13.02 5.52 5.32
CA GLU A 69 14.44 5.89 5.18
C GLU A 69 14.61 7.27 4.53
N PHE A 70 13.68 7.66 3.63
CA PHE A 70 13.64 8.99 3.05
C PHE A 70 13.49 10.08 4.13
N CYS A 71 12.77 9.81 5.21
CA CYS A 71 12.62 10.72 6.34
C CYS A 71 13.94 10.96 7.10
N ASN A 72 14.91 10.06 6.93
CA ASN A 72 16.26 10.14 7.52
C ASN A 72 17.30 10.65 6.52
N GLY A 73 16.85 11.22 5.39
CA GLY A 73 17.74 11.79 4.36
C GLY A 73 18.39 10.75 3.44
N LEU A 74 17.97 9.47 3.49
CA LEU A 74 18.46 8.45 2.57
C LEU A 74 17.82 8.61 1.18
N ASN A 75 18.56 8.19 0.15
CA ASN A 75 18.09 8.25 -1.22
C ASN A 75 16.89 7.31 -1.43
N TYR A 76 15.92 7.77 -2.19
CA TYR A 76 14.81 6.95 -2.64
C TYR A 76 14.87 6.73 -4.15
N ASP A 77 14.89 5.48 -4.57
CA ASP A 77 14.77 5.06 -5.96
C ASP A 77 13.38 4.44 -6.15
N LEU A 78 12.57 5.06 -7.00
CA LEU A 78 11.19 4.64 -7.24
C LEU A 78 11.08 3.17 -7.66
N LEU A 79 12.05 2.67 -8.43
CA LEU A 79 12.01 1.30 -8.94
C LEU A 79 12.69 0.29 -8.01
N ASN A 80 13.75 0.70 -7.29
CA ASN A 80 14.64 -0.23 -6.60
C ASN A 80 14.52 -0.19 -5.07
N THR A 81 14.01 0.92 -4.48
CA THR A 81 13.84 0.98 -3.02
C THR A 81 12.84 -0.06 -2.54
N LYS A 82 13.27 -0.95 -1.64
CA LYS A 82 12.41 -1.99 -1.07
C LYS A 82 11.32 -1.39 -0.18
N SER A 83 10.20 -2.09 -0.10
CA SER A 83 9.15 -1.78 0.88
C SER A 83 9.54 -2.27 2.26
N ALA A 84 9.28 -1.48 3.29
CA ALA A 84 9.32 -1.90 4.69
C ALA A 84 8.04 -2.67 5.11
N THR A 85 6.99 -2.64 4.28
CA THR A 85 5.67 -3.20 4.59
C THR A 85 5.42 -4.56 3.93
N GLY A 86 5.98 -5.62 4.53
CA GLY A 86 5.55 -6.99 4.30
C GLY A 86 5.88 -7.67 2.96
N ALA A 87 5.52 -8.96 2.89
CA ALA A 87 5.90 -9.83 1.77
C ALA A 87 5.03 -9.58 0.51
N LEU A 88 3.71 -9.37 0.66
CA LEU A 88 2.83 -9.10 -0.49
C LEU A 88 3.25 -7.82 -1.22
N SER A 89 3.57 -6.77 -0.49
CA SER A 89 4.06 -5.50 -1.03
C SER A 89 5.35 -5.68 -1.84
N ASN A 90 6.32 -6.40 -1.27
CA ASN A 90 7.59 -6.67 -1.97
C ASN A 90 7.43 -7.62 -3.16
N LEU A 91 6.47 -8.55 -3.13
CA LEU A 91 6.14 -9.41 -4.28
C LEU A 91 5.48 -8.62 -5.40
N SER A 92 4.53 -7.74 -5.08
CA SER A 92 3.85 -6.91 -6.08
C SER A 92 4.83 -6.01 -6.83
N LEU A 93 5.83 -5.43 -6.14
CA LEU A 93 6.89 -4.63 -6.77
C LEU A 93 7.75 -5.41 -7.78
N LYS A 94 7.79 -6.74 -7.70
CA LYS A 94 8.54 -7.58 -8.64
C LYS A 94 7.75 -7.94 -9.90
N LYS A 95 6.46 -7.63 -9.95
CA LYS A 95 5.60 -7.92 -11.09
C LYS A 95 5.55 -6.72 -12.03
N ASN A 96 5.93 -6.91 -13.29
CA ASN A 96 6.03 -5.84 -14.30
C ASN A 96 4.73 -5.14 -14.67
N PHE A 97 3.58 -5.73 -14.31
CA PHE A 97 2.26 -5.16 -14.54
C PHE A 97 1.73 -4.34 -13.36
N PHE A 98 2.49 -4.25 -12.26
CA PHE A 98 2.26 -3.27 -11.18
C PHE A 98 3.05 -1.98 -11.44
N ILE A 99 2.52 -0.86 -10.96
CA ILE A 99 3.21 0.45 -11.01
C ILE A 99 3.29 0.99 -9.59
N ARG A 100 4.41 1.60 -9.24
CA ARG A 100 4.59 2.24 -7.93
C ARG A 100 4.22 3.71 -7.98
N SER A 101 3.46 4.19 -6.98
CA SER A 101 3.15 5.62 -6.82
C SER A 101 4.37 6.43 -6.36
N LYS A 102 4.37 7.75 -6.64
CA LYS A 102 5.56 8.61 -6.52
C LYS A 102 6.01 8.90 -5.10
N ASN A 103 5.09 9.04 -4.14
CA ASN A 103 5.46 9.45 -2.79
C ASN A 103 6.46 8.46 -2.15
N PRO A 104 7.67 8.87 -1.73
CA PRO A 104 8.68 7.95 -1.22
C PRO A 104 8.33 7.35 0.14
N ILE A 105 7.56 8.08 0.96
CA ILE A 105 7.27 7.69 2.35
C ILE A 105 6.10 6.72 2.40
N TYR A 106 4.99 7.08 1.74
CA TYR A 106 3.75 6.28 1.69
C TYR A 106 3.37 5.94 0.24
N SER A 107 4.27 5.24 -0.45
CA SER A 107 4.00 4.72 -1.80
C SER A 107 3.11 3.48 -1.77
N PHE A 108 2.53 3.19 -2.94
CA PHE A 108 1.75 1.98 -3.18
C PHE A 108 2.22 1.28 -4.43
N SER A 109 2.24 -0.05 -4.42
CA SER A 109 2.30 -0.87 -5.61
C SER A 109 0.87 -1.11 -6.10
N ILE A 110 0.58 -0.74 -7.34
CA ILE A 110 -0.79 -0.58 -7.86
C ILE A 110 -1.00 -1.48 -9.07
N TYR A 111 -2.10 -2.23 -9.06
CA TYR A 111 -2.57 -3.08 -10.15
C TYR A 111 -3.95 -2.64 -10.61
N GLY A 112 -4.28 -2.92 -11.87
CA GLY A 112 -5.61 -2.83 -12.43
C GLY A 112 -5.88 -1.56 -13.22
N LYS A 113 -7.16 -1.27 -13.48
CA LYS A 113 -7.62 -0.26 -14.43
C LYS A 113 -7.09 1.14 -14.15
N ASN A 114 -7.04 1.53 -12.89
CA ASN A 114 -6.70 2.91 -12.51
C ASN A 114 -5.24 3.07 -12.07
N LYS A 115 -4.38 2.09 -12.34
CA LYS A 115 -2.98 2.11 -11.85
C LYS A 115 -2.19 3.32 -12.33
N ASP A 116 -2.33 3.69 -13.61
CA ASP A 116 -1.61 4.82 -14.20
C ASP A 116 -2.09 6.15 -13.62
N GLU A 117 -3.40 6.33 -13.48
CA GLU A 117 -4.01 7.50 -12.85
C GLU A 117 -3.49 7.69 -11.42
N ILE A 118 -3.58 6.65 -10.59
CA ILE A 118 -3.19 6.72 -9.18
C ILE A 118 -1.68 6.90 -9.03
N ALA A 119 -0.88 6.23 -9.86
CA ALA A 119 0.57 6.35 -9.81
C ALA A 119 1.08 7.75 -10.19
N GLN A 120 0.30 8.50 -10.97
CA GLN A 120 0.65 9.85 -11.42
C GLN A 120 0.10 10.95 -10.51
N LEU A 121 -0.71 10.63 -9.50
CA LEU A 121 -1.21 11.62 -8.55
C LEU A 121 -0.04 12.46 -8.01
N ASN A 122 -0.21 13.76 -8.08
CA ASN A 122 0.79 14.71 -7.63
C ASN A 122 0.36 15.30 -6.30
N HIS A 123 0.90 14.75 -5.22
CA HIS A 123 0.57 15.17 -3.86
C HIS A 123 1.85 15.33 -3.05
N TYR A 124 1.95 16.41 -2.29
CA TYR A 124 3.08 16.65 -1.39
C TYR A 124 2.90 15.95 -0.06
N SER A 125 1.71 16.04 0.54
CA SER A 125 1.42 15.34 1.77
C SER A 125 1.08 13.87 1.54
N CYS A 126 1.56 13.00 2.43
CA CYS A 126 1.30 11.57 2.38
C CYS A 126 -0.20 11.24 2.49
N PHE A 127 -0.96 12.05 3.22
CA PHE A 127 -2.35 11.74 3.60
C PHE A 127 -3.38 12.71 3.03
N SER A 128 -2.98 13.66 2.19
CA SER A 128 -3.92 14.62 1.58
C SER A 128 -5.01 13.91 0.77
N LEU A 129 -6.13 14.60 0.57
CA LEU A 129 -7.20 14.09 -0.30
C LEU A 129 -6.76 13.88 -1.76
N ASP A 130 -5.66 14.50 -2.19
CA ASP A 130 -5.06 14.28 -3.51
C ASP A 130 -4.15 13.04 -3.57
N SER A 131 -3.92 12.36 -2.43
CA SER A 131 -3.12 11.15 -2.34
C SER A 131 -3.88 9.91 -2.84
N PRO A 132 -3.21 8.76 -3.01
CA PRO A 132 -3.87 7.48 -3.27
C PRO A 132 -4.91 7.08 -2.22
N PHE A 133 -4.75 7.50 -0.96
CA PHE A 133 -5.78 7.32 0.06
C PHE A 133 -7.03 8.13 -0.26
N GLY A 134 -6.88 9.42 -0.61
CA GLY A 134 -8.01 10.27 -1.01
C GLY A 134 -8.69 9.75 -2.29
N TYR A 135 -7.92 9.18 -3.22
CA TYR A 135 -8.49 8.48 -4.38
C TYR A 135 -9.44 7.35 -3.95
N LEU A 136 -9.02 6.52 -2.98
CA LEU A 136 -9.86 5.43 -2.46
C LEU A 136 -11.13 5.94 -1.81
N ILE A 137 -11.07 7.06 -1.06
CA ILE A 137 -12.27 7.70 -0.46
C ILE A 137 -13.26 8.08 -1.56
N ARG A 138 -12.82 8.86 -2.54
CA ARG A 138 -13.69 9.34 -3.63
C ARG A 138 -14.29 8.21 -4.47
N ASN A 139 -13.61 7.06 -4.51
CA ASN A 139 -13.99 5.91 -5.32
C ASN A 139 -14.58 4.76 -4.50
N LYS A 140 -14.98 5.00 -3.24
CA LYS A 140 -15.58 3.99 -2.35
C LYS A 140 -14.71 2.73 -2.22
N GLY A 141 -13.38 2.92 -2.14
CA GLY A 141 -12.43 1.84 -1.96
C GLY A 141 -12.63 1.12 -0.63
N LYS A 142 -12.25 -0.16 -0.61
CA LYS A 142 -12.32 -1.01 0.58
C LYS A 142 -10.92 -1.21 1.15
N ASN A 143 -10.83 -1.37 2.46
CA ASN A 143 -9.57 -1.69 3.15
C ASN A 143 -9.64 -3.13 3.64
N LEU A 144 -8.74 -3.98 3.14
CA LEU A 144 -8.64 -5.40 3.49
C LEU A 144 -7.43 -5.62 4.39
N PHE A 145 -7.66 -6.23 5.55
CA PHE A 145 -6.62 -6.61 6.50
C PHE A 145 -6.46 -8.13 6.51
N ILE A 146 -5.24 -8.62 6.27
CA ILE A 146 -4.91 -10.04 6.25
C ILE A 146 -3.89 -10.31 7.36
N ASP A 147 -4.33 -11.05 8.39
CA ASP A 147 -3.52 -11.41 9.57
C ASP A 147 -2.87 -10.19 10.26
N LEU A 148 -3.63 -9.11 10.35
CA LEU A 148 -3.28 -7.87 11.02
C LEU A 148 -4.43 -7.39 11.88
N ASP A 149 -4.13 -6.84 13.07
CA ASP A 149 -5.11 -6.03 13.78
C ASP A 149 -5.24 -4.67 13.05
N TYR A 150 -6.49 -4.27 12.76
CA TYR A 150 -6.76 -2.99 12.13
C TYR A 150 -6.23 -1.80 12.95
N LYS A 151 -6.16 -1.91 14.26
CA LYS A 151 -5.62 -0.89 15.16
C LYS A 151 -4.15 -0.56 14.87
N ASP A 152 -3.39 -1.57 14.43
CA ASP A 152 -1.95 -1.42 14.16
C ASP A 152 -1.66 -1.03 12.71
N ALA A 153 -2.63 -1.19 11.80
CA ALA A 153 -2.41 -1.06 10.37
C ALA A 153 -3.36 -0.07 9.67
N PHE A 154 -4.26 0.59 10.41
CA PHE A 154 -5.24 1.50 9.82
C PHE A 154 -4.66 2.90 9.53
N THR A 155 -3.57 2.93 8.76
CA THR A 155 -2.91 4.18 8.30
C THR A 155 -3.89 5.15 7.64
N PHE A 156 -4.96 4.61 7.06
CA PHE A 156 -6.01 5.37 6.39
C PHE A 156 -6.67 6.44 7.30
N VAL A 157 -6.66 6.25 8.62
CA VAL A 157 -7.19 7.22 9.60
C VAL A 157 -6.52 8.58 9.49
N HIS A 158 -5.23 8.61 9.09
CA HIS A 158 -4.46 9.85 9.00
C HIS A 158 -4.98 10.81 7.93
N VAL A 159 -5.74 10.31 6.95
CA VAL A 159 -6.40 11.17 5.96
C VAL A 159 -7.48 12.02 6.65
N ALA A 160 -8.31 11.39 7.50
CA ALA A 160 -9.32 12.13 8.25
C ALA A 160 -8.67 13.10 9.24
N GLU A 161 -7.59 12.71 9.92
CA GLU A 161 -6.87 13.59 10.84
C GLU A 161 -6.28 14.82 10.11
N GLU A 162 -5.75 14.64 8.91
CA GLU A 162 -5.20 15.74 8.11
C GLU A 162 -6.32 16.63 7.56
N ASP A 163 -7.41 16.05 7.04
CA ASP A 163 -8.54 16.77 6.46
C ASP A 163 -9.21 17.71 7.47
N VAL A 164 -9.40 17.25 8.72
CA VAL A 164 -9.96 18.07 9.80
C VAL A 164 -8.93 18.88 10.58
N SER A 165 -7.66 18.79 10.20
CA SER A 165 -6.55 19.53 10.80
C SER A 165 -6.47 19.37 12.33
N VAL A 166 -6.40 18.13 12.82
CA VAL A 166 -6.35 17.85 14.27
C VAL A 166 -5.20 18.56 14.96
N SER A 167 -5.43 19.09 16.15
CA SER A 167 -4.48 19.97 16.86
C SER A 167 -3.20 19.27 17.35
N TYR A 168 -3.24 17.96 17.52
CA TYR A 168 -2.10 17.14 18.01
C TYR A 168 -1.16 16.66 16.91
N ARG A 169 -1.36 17.10 15.65
CA ARG A 169 -0.45 16.82 14.52
C ARG A 169 -0.02 18.10 13.83
N TYR A 170 1.01 18.01 12.99
CA TYR A 170 1.50 19.09 12.14
C TYR A 170 2.15 18.54 10.88
N HIS A 171 2.24 19.33 9.82
CA HIS A 171 2.98 18.98 8.63
C HIS A 171 4.48 19.10 8.86
N LYS A 172 5.19 17.98 8.70
CA LYS A 172 6.65 17.93 8.74
C LYS A 172 7.17 17.66 7.34
N LYS A 173 8.08 18.51 6.87
CA LYS A 173 8.72 18.40 5.58
C LYS A 173 9.98 17.54 5.67
N PHE A 174 10.13 16.67 4.69
CA PHE A 174 11.30 15.81 4.50
C PHE A 174 11.89 16.08 3.13
N THR A 175 13.21 16.25 3.07
CA THR A 175 13.95 16.56 1.86
C THR A 175 14.97 15.47 1.61
N GLY A 176 15.02 14.96 0.41
CA GLY A 176 15.98 13.91 0.06
C GLY A 176 16.19 13.77 -1.44
N LYS A 177 17.17 12.95 -1.80
CA LYS A 177 17.44 12.58 -3.19
C LYS A 177 16.40 11.57 -3.64
N TYR A 178 15.70 11.90 -4.72
CA TYR A 178 14.68 11.08 -5.35
C TYR A 178 15.15 10.69 -6.75
N ILE A 179 15.09 9.40 -7.08
CA ILE A 179 15.42 8.86 -8.40
C ILE A 179 14.11 8.38 -9.03
N ASP A 180 13.71 9.00 -10.12
CA ASP A 180 12.46 8.71 -10.81
C ASP A 180 12.51 7.45 -11.69
N LYS A 181 11.40 7.11 -12.35
CA LYS A 181 11.32 5.96 -13.27
C LYS A 181 12.25 6.03 -14.48
N ASN A 182 12.71 7.23 -14.84
CA ASN A 182 13.64 7.47 -15.95
C ASN A 182 15.09 7.55 -15.46
N LYS A 183 15.35 7.22 -14.18
CA LYS A 183 16.66 7.34 -13.51
C LYS A 183 17.18 8.77 -13.39
N VAL A 184 16.29 9.75 -13.48
CA VAL A 184 16.63 11.15 -13.23
C VAL A 184 16.67 11.40 -11.74
N GLU A 185 17.80 11.92 -11.26
CA GLU A 185 18.01 12.27 -9.86
C GLU A 185 17.58 13.72 -9.60
N LYS A 186 16.83 13.93 -8.53
CA LYS A 186 16.36 15.25 -8.09
C LYS A 186 16.40 15.34 -6.59
N ILE A 187 16.51 16.54 -6.05
CA ILE A 187 16.20 16.82 -4.64
C ILE A 187 14.72 17.17 -4.59
N GLU A 188 13.97 16.37 -3.86
CA GLU A 188 12.51 16.51 -3.75
C GLU A 188 12.10 16.68 -2.29
N ASN A 189 10.94 17.30 -2.12
CA ASN A 189 10.33 17.54 -0.82
C ASN A 189 8.99 16.82 -0.74
N PHE A 190 8.76 16.12 0.37
CA PHE A 190 7.48 15.52 0.69
C PHE A 190 7.11 15.86 2.12
N GLU A 191 5.84 15.83 2.43
CA GLU A 191 5.32 16.15 3.75
C GLU A 191 4.55 14.97 4.33
N MET A 192 4.66 14.82 5.64
CA MET A 192 3.86 13.86 6.39
C MET A 192 3.21 14.59 7.57
N TYR A 193 1.93 14.30 7.81
CA TYR A 193 1.18 14.83 8.94
C TYR A 193 1.54 14.03 10.19
N VAL A 194 2.58 14.48 10.90
CA VAL A 194 3.19 13.77 12.04
C VAL A 194 2.58 14.21 13.36
N ARG A 195 2.60 13.31 14.34
CA ARG A 195 2.17 13.61 15.71
C ARG A 195 3.18 14.59 16.36
N LYS A 196 2.67 15.56 17.13
CA LYS A 196 3.48 16.38 18.00
C LYS A 196 4.07 15.48 19.10
N GLU A 197 5.34 15.64 19.37
CA GLU A 197 5.96 15.06 20.55
C GLU A 197 5.53 15.91 21.74
N ASP A 198 5.15 15.25 22.85
CA ASP A 198 4.79 15.90 24.11
C ASP A 198 6.05 16.42 24.80
#